data_6c8b59ea204ee720fb2728969279e080
#
_entry.id   6c8b59ea204ee720fb2728969279e080
#
_cell.length_a   1.000
_cell.length_b   1.000
_cell.length_c   1.000
_cell.angle_alpha   90.00
_cell.angle_beta   90.00
_cell.angle_gamma   90.00
#
_symmetry.space_group_name_H-M   'P 1'
#
loop_
_entity.id
_entity.type
_entity.pdbx_description
1 polymer ?
#
loop_
_entity_poly.entity_id
_entity_poly.type
_entity_poly.pdbx_seq_one_letter_code
_entity_poly.pdbx_strand_id
1 'polypeptide(L)'
;MARINSKRKGAVGERELAKALREYGYETRRGQQYCGANGDADVVGLPHIHIECKRVEKLNLDNAMSQAISDARADEMPAVFHRKNHSEWLVTIPLKHFIEIYKEYEASINVKDFTATENS
;
A
#
# COMPACT_ATOMS: atom_id res chain seq x y z
N MET A 1 23.10 21.64 -14.20
CA MET A 1 22.37 21.26 -12.99
C MET A 1 21.91 19.81 -13.10
N ALA A 2 22.26 19.01 -12.14
CA ALA A 2 21.90 17.60 -12.19
C ALA A 2 20.39 17.44 -12.00
N ARG A 3 19.72 16.82 -12.95
CA ARG A 3 18.35 16.41 -12.77
C ARG A 3 18.30 15.32 -11.73
N ILE A 4 17.45 15.45 -10.74
CA ILE A 4 17.16 14.37 -9.84
C ILE A 4 16.55 13.25 -10.69
N ASN A 5 17.18 12.09 -10.66
CA ASN A 5 16.68 10.93 -11.40
C ASN A 5 15.43 10.42 -10.67
N SER A 6 14.25 10.76 -11.19
CA SER A 6 12.96 10.39 -10.58
C SER A 6 12.79 8.87 -10.48
N LYS A 7 13.32 8.10 -11.41
CA LYS A 7 13.28 6.64 -11.36
C LYS A 7 14.11 6.11 -10.20
N ARG A 8 15.28 6.69 -9.96
CA ARG A 8 16.16 6.31 -8.86
C ARG A 8 15.54 6.64 -7.50
N LYS A 9 14.93 7.83 -7.40
CA LYS A 9 14.25 8.27 -6.19
C LYS A 9 13.04 7.38 -5.89
N GLY A 10 12.26 7.03 -6.92
CA GLY A 10 11.14 6.12 -6.79
C GLY A 10 11.58 4.74 -6.33
N ALA A 11 12.66 4.21 -6.90
CA ALA A 11 13.20 2.91 -6.52
C ALA A 11 13.63 2.86 -5.05
N VAL A 12 14.21 3.93 -4.53
CA VAL A 12 14.60 3.99 -3.11
C VAL A 12 13.38 3.89 -2.21
N GLY A 13 12.32 4.66 -2.51
CA GLY A 13 11.08 4.61 -1.74
C GLY A 13 10.42 3.23 -1.79
N GLU A 14 10.39 2.61 -2.96
CA GLU A 14 9.82 1.27 -3.13
C GLU A 14 10.59 0.21 -2.33
N ARG A 15 11.92 0.28 -2.32
CA ARG A 15 12.73 -0.64 -1.51
C ARG A 15 12.52 -0.41 -0.02
N GLU A 16 12.40 0.83 0.39
CA GLU A 16 12.14 1.21 1.78
C GLU A 16 10.80 0.64 2.25
N LEU A 17 9.76 0.79 1.45
CA LEU A 17 8.44 0.26 1.76
C LEU A 17 8.45 -1.26 1.81
N ALA A 18 9.06 -1.90 0.81
CA ALA A 18 9.15 -3.36 0.76
C ALA A 18 9.85 -3.90 2.01
N LYS A 19 10.91 -3.25 2.45
CA LYS A 19 11.62 -3.62 3.68
C LYS A 19 10.72 -3.47 4.90
N ALA A 20 9.99 -2.36 5.00
CA ALA A 20 9.08 -2.11 6.12
C ALA A 20 8.01 -3.19 6.21
N LEU A 21 7.44 -3.59 5.08
CA LEU A 21 6.41 -4.63 5.05
C LEU A 21 6.98 -6.02 5.37
N ARG A 22 8.23 -6.29 4.98
CA ARG A 22 8.88 -7.55 5.38
C ARG A 22 9.05 -7.67 6.88
N GLU A 23 9.22 -6.55 7.58
CA GLU A 23 9.31 -6.56 9.04
C GLU A 23 7.99 -6.99 9.70
N TYR A 24 6.87 -6.84 8.99
CA TYR A 24 5.57 -7.35 9.44
C TYR A 24 5.30 -8.80 9.01
N GLY A 25 6.25 -9.44 8.33
CA GLY A 25 6.15 -10.85 7.97
C GLY A 25 5.69 -11.14 6.55
N TYR A 26 5.63 -10.13 5.68
CA TYR A 26 5.21 -10.32 4.30
C TYR A 26 6.42 -10.41 3.37
N GLU A 27 6.34 -11.26 2.37
CA GLU A 27 7.41 -11.44 1.39
C GLU A 27 7.32 -10.38 0.30
N THR A 28 7.48 -9.12 0.68
CA THR A 28 7.35 -7.99 -0.22
C THR A 28 8.69 -7.66 -0.87
N ARG A 29 8.60 -7.19 -2.09
CA ARG A 29 9.73 -6.74 -2.87
C ARG A 29 9.29 -5.68 -3.85
N ARG A 30 10.25 -4.95 -4.39
CA ARG A 30 9.99 -3.98 -5.42
C ARG A 30 9.45 -4.70 -6.67
N GLY A 31 8.40 -4.14 -7.26
CA GLY A 31 7.82 -4.67 -8.48
C GLY A 31 8.71 -4.41 -9.69
N GLN A 32 8.49 -5.19 -10.75
CA GLN A 32 9.19 -4.99 -12.02
C GLN A 32 8.39 -4.02 -12.88
N GLN A 33 9.02 -2.90 -13.20
CA GLN A 33 8.39 -1.85 -13.98
C GLN A 33 8.79 -2.00 -15.44
N TYR A 34 7.92 -2.61 -16.23
CA TYR A 34 8.13 -2.68 -17.66
C TYR A 34 7.48 -1.50 -18.36
N CYS A 35 8.01 -1.12 -19.52
CA CYS A 35 7.35 -0.15 -20.37
C CYS A 35 6.08 -0.77 -20.93
N GLY A 36 4.91 -0.30 -20.46
CA GLY A 36 3.62 -0.80 -20.92
C GLY A 36 2.57 -0.78 -19.83
N ALA A 37 1.32 -0.88 -20.23
CA ALA A 37 0.17 -0.61 -19.38
C ALA A 37 -0.08 -1.64 -18.26
N ASN A 38 0.62 -2.76 -18.24
CA ASN A 38 0.34 -3.86 -17.32
C ASN A 38 1.56 -4.29 -16.52
N GLY A 39 2.40 -3.32 -16.14
CA GLY A 39 3.52 -3.59 -15.25
C GLY A 39 3.05 -3.97 -13.84
N ASP A 40 3.95 -4.53 -13.06
CA ASP A 40 3.70 -4.81 -11.65
C ASP A 40 3.36 -3.52 -10.89
N ALA A 41 2.66 -3.67 -9.78
CA ALA A 41 2.57 -2.60 -8.79
C ALA A 41 3.98 -2.20 -8.34
N ASP A 42 4.10 -1.03 -7.74
CA ASP A 42 5.40 -0.52 -7.28
C ASP A 42 6.08 -1.46 -6.28
N VAL A 43 5.28 -2.08 -5.42
CA VAL A 43 5.72 -3.11 -4.47
C VAL A 43 4.75 -4.28 -4.60
N VAL A 44 5.28 -5.49 -4.62
CA VAL A 44 4.50 -6.72 -4.73
C VAL A 44 4.77 -7.62 -3.53
N GLY A 45 3.88 -8.58 -3.29
CA GLY A 45 4.03 -9.52 -2.17
C GLY A 45 3.06 -9.28 -1.04
N LEU A 46 2.16 -8.31 -1.16
CA LEU A 46 1.03 -8.13 -0.25
C LEU A 46 -0.23 -8.57 -1.00
N PRO A 47 -0.73 -9.80 -0.77
CA PRO A 47 -1.80 -10.35 -1.60
C PRO A 47 -3.05 -9.48 -1.65
N HIS A 48 -3.65 -9.38 -2.82
CA HIS A 48 -4.91 -8.67 -3.07
C HIS A 48 -4.85 -7.15 -2.93
N ILE A 49 -3.65 -6.59 -2.74
CA ILE A 49 -3.47 -5.14 -2.65
C ILE A 49 -2.57 -4.70 -3.80
N HIS A 50 -3.04 -3.72 -4.57
CA HIS A 50 -2.21 -3.07 -5.57
C HIS A 50 -1.56 -1.85 -4.93
N ILE A 51 -0.25 -1.89 -4.74
CA ILE A 51 0.49 -0.86 -4.02
C ILE A 51 1.07 0.16 -4.99
N GLU A 52 0.60 1.40 -4.88
CA GLU A 52 1.24 2.57 -5.46
C GLU A 52 2.07 3.20 -4.36
N CYS A 53 3.37 3.33 -4.56
CA CYS A 53 4.30 3.82 -3.53
C CYS A 53 4.73 5.25 -3.84
N LYS A 54 4.57 6.14 -2.88
CA LYS A 54 4.97 7.55 -3.01
C LYS A 54 5.79 8.00 -1.81
N ARG A 55 7.06 8.19 -2.02
CA ARG A 55 8.00 8.68 -1.01
C ARG A 55 8.42 10.09 -1.42
N VAL A 56 7.55 11.07 -1.16
CA VAL A 56 7.70 12.47 -1.62
C VAL A 56 7.25 13.45 -0.53
N GLU A 57 7.76 14.67 -0.58
CA GLU A 57 7.40 15.70 0.40
C GLU A 57 6.05 16.33 0.10
N LYS A 58 5.74 16.53 -1.17
CA LYS A 58 4.45 17.09 -1.60
C LYS A 58 3.78 16.09 -2.51
N LEU A 59 2.80 15.38 -1.97
CA LEU A 59 2.09 14.34 -2.69
C LEU A 59 0.82 14.89 -3.34
N ASN A 60 0.69 14.65 -4.63
CA ASN A 60 -0.61 14.78 -5.29
C ASN A 60 -1.35 13.46 -5.07
N LEU A 61 -2.10 13.39 -3.99
CA LEU A 61 -2.78 12.16 -3.58
C LEU A 61 -3.84 11.74 -4.58
N ASP A 62 -4.58 12.69 -5.14
CA ASP A 62 -5.63 12.38 -6.13
C ASP A 62 -5.04 11.69 -7.35
N ASN A 63 -3.93 12.19 -7.86
CA ASN A 63 -3.25 11.55 -8.99
C ASN A 63 -2.75 10.16 -8.64
N ALA A 64 -2.14 10.00 -7.46
CA ALA A 64 -1.62 8.71 -7.02
C ALA A 64 -2.75 7.69 -6.87
N MET A 65 -3.88 8.08 -6.28
CA MET A 65 -5.05 7.20 -6.15
C MET A 65 -5.64 6.84 -7.52
N SER A 66 -5.75 7.80 -8.42
CA SER A 66 -6.23 7.54 -9.79
C SER A 66 -5.34 6.54 -10.50
N GLN A 67 -4.04 6.66 -10.34
CA GLN A 67 -3.07 5.73 -10.91
C GLN A 67 -3.27 4.32 -10.34
N ALA A 68 -3.37 4.21 -9.02
CA ALA A 68 -3.57 2.93 -8.35
C ALA A 68 -4.87 2.26 -8.79
N ILE A 69 -5.96 3.03 -8.87
CA ILE A 69 -7.26 2.53 -9.29
C ILE A 69 -7.21 2.05 -10.74
N SER A 70 -6.55 2.82 -11.61
CA SER A 70 -6.43 2.48 -13.03
C SER A 70 -5.62 1.20 -13.24
N ASP A 71 -4.57 1.00 -12.46
CA ASP A 71 -3.64 -0.12 -12.64
C ASP A 71 -4.01 -1.38 -11.87
N ALA A 72 -4.87 -1.27 -10.86
CA ALA A 72 -5.26 -2.42 -10.05
C ALA A 72 -6.08 -3.42 -10.87
N ARG A 73 -5.82 -4.70 -10.63
CA ARG A 73 -6.61 -5.79 -11.21
C ARG A 73 -7.94 -5.92 -10.47
N ALA A 74 -8.89 -6.64 -11.06
CA ALA A 74 -10.24 -6.79 -10.49
C ALA A 74 -10.24 -7.40 -9.09
N ASP A 75 -9.26 -8.26 -8.79
CA ASP A 75 -9.14 -8.94 -7.49
C ASP A 75 -8.25 -8.20 -6.50
N GLU A 76 -7.84 -6.97 -6.84
CA GLU A 76 -6.94 -6.18 -6.00
C GLU A 76 -7.62 -4.90 -5.51
N MET A 77 -7.32 -4.53 -4.27
CA MET A 77 -7.70 -3.23 -3.73
C MET A 77 -6.58 -2.23 -4.06
N PRO A 78 -6.89 -1.12 -4.75
CA PRO A 78 -5.87 -0.10 -4.99
C PRO A 78 -5.56 0.66 -3.71
N ALA A 79 -4.30 0.87 -3.43
CA ALA A 79 -3.86 1.59 -2.23
C ALA A 79 -2.63 2.42 -2.53
N VAL A 80 -2.57 3.62 -1.96
CA VAL A 80 -1.39 4.46 -2.02
C VAL A 80 -0.69 4.38 -0.66
N PHE A 81 0.51 3.84 -0.67
CA PHE A 81 1.38 3.80 0.51
C PHE A 81 2.33 4.98 0.37
N HIS A 82 2.26 5.93 1.29
CA HIS A 82 2.99 7.17 1.13
C HIS A 82 3.64 7.65 2.42
N ARG A 83 4.71 8.38 2.24
CA ARG A 83 5.50 8.90 3.33
C ARG A 83 6.29 10.12 2.87
N LYS A 84 6.44 11.08 3.74
CA LYS A 84 7.39 12.19 3.57
C LYS A 84 8.54 12.02 4.57
N ASN A 85 9.59 12.82 4.44
CA ASN A 85 10.73 12.75 5.35
C ASN A 85 10.29 12.89 6.80
N HIS A 86 10.90 12.12 7.68
CA HIS A 86 10.67 12.18 9.13
C HIS A 86 9.23 11.87 9.54
N SER A 87 8.49 11.17 8.69
CA SER A 87 7.11 10.76 8.98
C SER A 87 6.97 9.25 8.83
N GLU A 88 5.94 8.69 9.43
CA GLU A 88 5.67 7.27 9.27
C GLU A 88 4.94 7.00 7.95
N TRP A 89 4.95 5.75 7.53
CA TRP A 89 4.19 5.32 6.37
C TRP A 89 2.69 5.41 6.64
N LEU A 90 1.96 5.96 5.69
CA LEU A 90 0.51 6.02 5.70
C LEU A 90 -0.05 5.24 4.53
N VAL A 91 -1.29 4.80 4.65
CA VAL A 91 -1.99 4.09 3.59
C VAL A 91 -3.30 4.80 3.29
N THR A 92 -3.52 5.16 2.05
CA THR A 92 -4.79 5.73 1.58
C THR A 92 -5.45 4.72 0.66
N ILE A 93 -6.72 4.42 0.94
CA ILE A 93 -7.52 3.50 0.13
C ILE A 93 -8.91 4.09 -0.08
N PRO A 94 -9.64 3.67 -1.14
CA PRO A 94 -11.03 4.10 -1.31
C PRO A 94 -11.90 3.63 -0.14
N LEU A 95 -12.89 4.44 0.23
CA LEU A 95 -13.77 4.14 1.37
C LEU A 95 -14.40 2.75 1.28
N LYS A 96 -14.86 2.34 0.09
CA LYS A 96 -15.49 1.04 -0.08
C LYS A 96 -14.57 -0.12 0.31
N HIS A 97 -13.27 0.00 0.06
CA HIS A 97 -12.31 -1.03 0.42
C HIS A 97 -11.94 -0.96 1.89
N PHE A 98 -11.85 0.25 2.44
CA PHE A 98 -11.66 0.41 3.88
C PHE A 98 -12.79 -0.27 4.66
N ILE A 99 -14.03 -0.10 4.22
CA ILE A 99 -15.18 -0.70 4.90
C ILE A 99 -15.11 -2.23 4.84
N GLU A 100 -14.67 -2.80 3.73
CA GLU A 100 -14.46 -4.26 3.66
C GLU A 100 -13.47 -4.74 4.73
N ILE A 101 -12.36 -4.04 4.88
CA ILE A 101 -11.35 -4.35 5.89
C ILE A 101 -11.92 -4.13 7.29
N TYR A 102 -12.63 -3.03 7.50
CA TYR A 102 -13.18 -2.69 8.80
C TYR A 102 -14.20 -3.72 9.29
N LYS A 103 -15.03 -4.24 8.39
CA LYS A 103 -16.00 -5.29 8.73
C LYS A 103 -15.33 -6.53 9.29
N GLU A 104 -14.20 -6.94 8.69
CA GLU A 104 -13.44 -8.07 9.18
C GLU A 104 -12.81 -7.78 10.54
N TYR A 105 -12.28 -6.57 10.72
CA TYR A 105 -11.72 -6.14 11.99
C TYR A 105 -12.79 -6.11 13.07
N GLU A 106 -13.96 -5.54 12.77
CA GLU A 106 -15.08 -5.47 13.70
C GLU A 106 -15.56 -6.87 14.09
N ALA A 107 -15.68 -7.78 13.12
CA ALA A 107 -16.07 -9.16 13.39
C ALA A 107 -15.06 -9.86 14.32
N SER A 108 -13.77 -9.59 14.14
CA SER A 108 -12.71 -10.14 14.99
C SER A 108 -12.85 -9.63 16.43
N ILE A 109 -13.15 -8.35 16.61
CA ILE A 109 -13.36 -7.77 17.95
C ILE A 109 -14.60 -8.38 18.61
N ASN A 110 -15.71 -8.49 17.89
CA ASN A 110 -16.95 -9.06 18.42
C ASN A 110 -16.76 -10.51 18.86
N VAL A 111 -16.01 -11.30 18.09
CA VAL A 111 -15.70 -12.67 18.45
C VAL A 111 -14.86 -12.71 19.74
N LYS A 112 -13.86 -11.84 19.87
CA LYS A 112 -13.03 -11.74 21.07
C LYS A 112 -13.84 -11.34 22.31
N ASP A 113 -14.72 -10.36 22.15
CA ASP A 113 -15.60 -9.90 23.24
C ASP A 113 -16.54 -11.00 23.68
N PHE A 114 -17.13 -11.74 22.75
CA PHE A 114 -17.99 -12.85 23.03
C PHE A 114 -17.24 -13.96 23.81
N THR A 115 -16.06 -14.31 23.35
CA THR A 115 -15.22 -15.31 24.01
C THR A 115 -14.83 -14.89 25.42
N ALA A 116 -14.44 -13.60 25.60
CA ALA A 116 -14.08 -13.05 26.90
C ALA A 116 -15.28 -13.11 27.87
N THR A 117 -16.48 -12.79 27.38
CA THR A 117 -17.70 -12.84 28.18
C THR A 117 -18.03 -14.26 28.64
N GLU A 118 -17.84 -15.24 27.77
CA GLU A 118 -18.07 -16.66 28.10
C GLU A 118 -17.09 -17.19 29.14
N ASN A 119 -15.88 -16.65 29.16
CA ASN A 119 -14.82 -17.10 30.05
C ASN A 119 -14.76 -16.34 31.37
N SER A 120 -15.61 -15.36 31.55
CA SER A 120 -15.62 -14.54 32.78
C SER A 120 -16.52 -15.09 33.88
#